data_8a87b39387851aeb422a791183b7d5e1
#
_entry.id   8a87b39387851aeb422a791183b7d5e1
#
_cell.length_a   1.000
_cell.length_b   1.000
_cell.length_c   1.000
_cell.angle_alpha   90.00
_cell.angle_beta   90.00
_cell.angle_gamma   90.00
#
_symmetry.space_group_name_H-M   'P 1'
#
loop_
_entity.id
_entity.type
_entity.pdbx_description
1 polymer ?
#
loop_
_entity_poly.entity_id
_entity_poly.type
_entity_poly.pdbx_seq_one_letter_code
_entity_poly.pdbx_strand_id
1 'polypeptide(L)'
;DLENGLVLHYTFDEYDPATQTFADSSKVNPAPVEKMYGTTYISPGPVGNAVYFDGGTYFMAYDDTLKGKLLDMNSLTFSVWLYSEKFPVESADKNRYFFTTQSWQVGDMHLQFVWGDYPGSCQVCINGNGKAPTGGMFEEKSFTYYRTPQLETKKWTLFTLVYDVNTNTIKYYADGNHVETATYTESVPVQIAALCVGNHYEIGKYPGFEGYLDDLRIYNRMLSDLEIMALAQMGNDTVEPVATEQKDVETTAAETKPAETKPEETKLAETKPAETKPAETKPAESKPAETDAPTTTAPAADTKKGCGSSVAVMGCIAALIPAAFCLKRKKH
;
A
#
# COMPACT_ATOMS: atom_id res chain seq x y z
N ASP A 1 -20.47 -6.82 -14.06
CA ASP A 1 -20.22 -7.94 -13.13
C ASP A 1 -19.05 -7.58 -12.22
N LEU A 2 -19.35 -7.26 -10.96
CA LEU A 2 -18.38 -6.81 -9.96
C LEU A 2 -17.44 -7.92 -9.43
N GLU A 3 -17.67 -9.17 -9.77
CA GLU A 3 -16.77 -10.28 -9.45
C GLU A 3 -15.65 -10.43 -10.49
N ASN A 4 -15.90 -9.95 -11.72
CA ASN A 4 -14.93 -10.07 -12.80
C ASN A 4 -13.72 -9.16 -12.54
N GLY A 5 -12.52 -9.75 -12.49
CA GLY A 5 -11.27 -9.05 -12.26
C GLY A 5 -11.07 -8.59 -10.80
N LEU A 6 -11.95 -8.95 -9.86
CA LEU A 6 -11.76 -8.70 -8.43
C LEU A 6 -10.66 -9.63 -7.91
N VAL A 7 -9.52 -9.05 -7.52
CA VAL A 7 -8.32 -9.80 -7.11
C VAL A 7 -8.01 -9.67 -5.63
N LEU A 8 -8.60 -8.69 -4.94
CA LEU A 8 -8.51 -8.51 -3.49
C LEU A 8 -9.80 -7.88 -2.98
N HIS A 9 -10.34 -8.41 -1.87
CA HIS A 9 -11.55 -7.87 -1.24
C HIS A 9 -11.53 -8.08 0.27
N TYR A 10 -11.34 -7.01 1.02
CA TYR A 10 -11.44 -6.99 2.47
C TYR A 10 -12.75 -6.32 2.87
N THR A 11 -13.75 -7.13 3.24
CA THR A 11 -15.06 -6.63 3.68
C THR A 11 -15.03 -6.13 5.12
N PHE A 12 -14.13 -6.69 5.94
CA PHE A 12 -14.05 -6.51 7.39
C PHE A 12 -15.27 -7.04 8.18
N ASP A 13 -16.28 -7.60 7.52
CA ASP A 13 -17.49 -8.15 8.15
C ASP A 13 -17.21 -9.37 9.02
N GLU A 14 -16.28 -10.22 8.59
CA GLU A 14 -15.96 -11.49 9.24
C GLU A 14 -14.71 -11.37 10.13
N TYR A 15 -14.54 -10.22 10.79
CA TYR A 15 -13.44 -10.04 11.74
C TYR A 15 -13.69 -10.89 13.00
N ASP A 16 -12.70 -11.75 13.33
CA ASP A 16 -12.68 -12.52 14.57
C ASP A 16 -11.85 -11.80 15.64
N PRO A 17 -12.49 -11.23 16.66
CA PRO A 17 -11.77 -10.50 17.71
C PRO A 17 -10.87 -11.38 18.58
N ALA A 18 -11.16 -12.69 18.68
CA ALA A 18 -10.37 -13.60 19.49
C ALA A 18 -8.99 -13.90 18.87
N THR A 19 -8.95 -14.00 17.55
CA THR A 19 -7.72 -14.24 16.77
C THR A 19 -7.15 -12.97 16.16
N GLN A 20 -7.92 -11.87 16.14
CA GLN A 20 -7.62 -10.61 15.48
C GLN A 20 -7.39 -10.79 13.97
N THR A 21 -8.21 -11.63 13.33
CA THR A 21 -8.05 -12.01 11.94
C THR A 21 -9.30 -11.71 11.12
N PHE A 22 -9.11 -11.53 9.84
CA PHE A 22 -10.15 -11.45 8.81
C PHE A 22 -9.64 -12.08 7.51
N ALA A 23 -10.52 -12.29 6.54
CA ALA A 23 -10.20 -12.96 5.29
C ALA A 23 -10.29 -12.05 4.08
N ASP A 24 -9.52 -12.39 3.03
CA ASP A 24 -9.78 -11.90 1.68
C ASP A 24 -10.98 -12.65 1.10
N SER A 25 -12.06 -11.93 0.85
CA SER A 25 -13.32 -12.45 0.33
C SER A 25 -13.34 -12.55 -1.20
N SER A 26 -12.24 -12.19 -1.90
CA SER A 26 -12.15 -12.41 -3.34
C SER A 26 -12.10 -13.91 -3.66
N LYS A 27 -12.75 -14.31 -4.77
CA LYS A 27 -12.76 -15.72 -5.20
C LYS A 27 -11.47 -16.20 -5.86
N VAL A 28 -10.51 -15.31 -6.04
CA VAL A 28 -9.24 -15.57 -6.73
C VAL A 28 -8.26 -16.33 -5.86
N ASN A 29 -8.39 -16.22 -4.56
CA ASN A 29 -7.55 -16.93 -3.62
C ASN A 29 -8.40 -17.45 -2.46
N PRO A 30 -8.35 -18.76 -2.14
CA PRO A 30 -9.11 -19.27 -1.01
C PRO A 30 -8.57 -18.65 0.29
N ALA A 31 -9.34 -17.70 0.79
CA ALA A 31 -9.33 -17.08 2.10
C ALA A 31 -7.99 -17.10 2.87
N PRO A 32 -6.98 -16.33 2.48
CA PRO A 32 -5.88 -16.04 3.39
C PRO A 32 -6.41 -15.27 4.58
N VAL A 33 -5.90 -15.57 5.76
CA VAL A 33 -6.29 -14.91 7.00
C VAL A 33 -5.28 -13.80 7.28
N GLU A 34 -5.76 -12.57 7.30
CA GLU A 34 -4.95 -11.41 7.64
C GLU A 34 -5.07 -11.09 9.13
N LYS A 35 -3.97 -10.73 9.76
CA LYS A 35 -3.95 -10.35 11.16
C LYS A 35 -3.83 -8.85 11.32
N MET A 36 -4.76 -8.27 12.10
CA MET A 36 -4.66 -6.89 12.57
C MET A 36 -3.61 -6.75 13.68
N TYR A 37 -2.91 -5.63 13.67
CA TYR A 37 -1.96 -5.22 14.71
C TYR A 37 -2.45 -3.92 15.33
N GLY A 38 -2.27 -3.79 16.64
CA GLY A 38 -2.81 -2.68 17.42
C GLY A 38 -4.19 -2.99 17.99
N THR A 39 -4.88 -1.98 18.47
CA THR A 39 -6.24 -2.12 19.01
C THR A 39 -7.26 -2.01 17.89
N THR A 40 -8.02 -3.06 17.67
CA THR A 40 -9.02 -3.11 16.61
C THR A 40 -10.40 -2.81 17.16
N TYR A 41 -11.07 -1.86 16.54
CA TYR A 41 -12.46 -1.51 16.82
C TYR A 41 -13.29 -1.75 15.57
N ILE A 42 -14.40 -2.46 15.74
CA ILE A 42 -15.37 -2.69 14.68
C ILE A 42 -16.59 -1.78 14.92
N SER A 43 -17.09 -1.23 13.86
CA SER A 43 -18.25 -0.33 13.84
C SER A 43 -19.15 -0.70 12.68
N PRO A 44 -20.45 -0.43 12.71
CA PRO A 44 -21.23 -0.41 11.50
C PRO A 44 -20.58 0.49 10.44
N GLY A 45 -20.52 0.02 9.22
CA GLY A 45 -19.98 0.71 8.05
C GLY A 45 -21.00 0.84 6.93
N PRO A 46 -20.67 1.48 5.83
CA PRO A 46 -21.55 1.57 4.67
C PRO A 46 -21.97 0.20 4.11
N VAL A 47 -21.08 -0.80 4.15
CA VAL A 47 -21.34 -2.15 3.65
C VAL A 47 -21.07 -3.15 4.77
N GLY A 48 -22.00 -3.28 5.71
CA GLY A 48 -21.82 -4.18 6.85
C GLY A 48 -20.98 -3.55 7.97
N ASN A 49 -19.76 -4.05 8.20
CA ASN A 49 -18.87 -3.57 9.25
C ASN A 49 -17.63 -2.89 8.70
N ALA A 50 -17.19 -1.85 9.38
CA ALA A 50 -15.96 -1.13 9.13
C ALA A 50 -14.94 -1.35 10.25
N VAL A 51 -13.66 -1.21 9.94
CA VAL A 51 -12.55 -1.23 10.91
C VAL A 51 -12.07 0.17 11.18
N TYR A 52 -11.91 0.51 12.47
CA TYR A 52 -11.28 1.75 12.91
C TYR A 52 -9.77 1.60 13.00
N PHE A 53 -9.06 2.57 12.42
CA PHE A 53 -7.63 2.75 12.51
C PHE A 53 -7.33 3.97 13.39
N ASP A 54 -6.57 3.80 14.46
CA ASP A 54 -6.26 4.82 15.46
C ASP A 54 -4.91 5.53 15.23
N GLY A 55 -4.34 5.34 14.06
CA GLY A 55 -2.98 5.81 13.72
C GLY A 55 -1.87 4.84 14.11
N GLY A 56 -2.16 3.84 14.92
CA GLY A 56 -1.25 2.75 15.29
C GLY A 56 -1.71 1.39 14.80
N THR A 57 -3.00 1.22 14.59
CA THR A 57 -3.60 -0.01 14.06
C THR A 57 -3.29 -0.16 12.56
N TYR A 58 -2.96 -1.38 12.14
CA TYR A 58 -2.68 -1.73 10.75
C TYR A 58 -2.76 -3.23 10.53
N PHE A 59 -2.78 -3.65 9.27
CA PHE A 59 -2.45 -5.03 8.89
C PHE A 59 -1.52 -5.04 7.68
N MET A 60 -0.83 -6.17 7.50
CA MET A 60 0.08 -6.40 6.37
C MET A 60 -0.27 -7.72 5.69
N ALA A 61 -0.38 -7.68 4.36
CA ALA A 61 -0.45 -8.87 3.53
C ALA A 61 0.85 -9.02 2.73
N TYR A 62 1.36 -10.24 2.66
CA TYR A 62 2.62 -10.58 2.01
C TYR A 62 2.40 -11.50 0.81
N ASP A 63 3.46 -11.80 0.07
CA ASP A 63 3.41 -12.61 -1.14
C ASP A 63 2.88 -14.03 -0.91
N ASP A 64 3.10 -14.62 0.25
CA ASP A 64 2.50 -15.91 0.65
C ASP A 64 0.97 -15.85 0.71
N THR A 65 0.41 -14.71 1.08
CA THR A 65 -1.03 -14.38 1.05
C THR A 65 -1.48 -13.92 -0.33
N LEU A 66 -0.77 -12.95 -0.92
CA LEU A 66 -1.14 -12.31 -2.19
C LEU A 66 -0.87 -13.19 -3.41
N LYS A 67 0.13 -14.08 -3.35
CA LYS A 67 0.48 -15.07 -4.39
C LYS A 67 0.65 -14.47 -5.79
N GLY A 68 1.22 -13.28 -5.87
CA GLY A 68 1.47 -12.59 -7.12
C GLY A 68 0.24 -12.07 -7.87
N LYS A 69 -0.96 -12.17 -7.30
CA LYS A 69 -2.21 -11.74 -7.97
C LYS A 69 -2.33 -10.23 -8.21
N LEU A 70 -1.49 -9.44 -7.56
CA LEU A 70 -1.44 -7.99 -7.67
C LEU A 70 -0.15 -7.49 -8.37
N LEU A 71 0.49 -8.34 -9.17
CA LEU A 71 1.67 -7.99 -9.96
C LEU A 71 1.31 -7.72 -11.43
N ASP A 72 2.14 -6.92 -12.09
CA ASP A 72 2.05 -6.60 -13.53
C ASP A 72 0.69 -6.07 -13.98
N MET A 73 0.01 -5.31 -13.11
CA MET A 73 -1.30 -4.76 -13.41
C MET A 73 -1.20 -3.54 -14.32
N ASN A 74 -1.44 -3.73 -15.62
CA ASN A 74 -1.52 -2.64 -16.60
C ASN A 74 -2.76 -1.77 -16.43
N SER A 75 -3.78 -2.30 -15.79
CA SER A 75 -5.00 -1.58 -15.39
C SER A 75 -5.38 -1.99 -13.98
N LEU A 76 -5.84 -1.02 -13.21
CA LEU A 76 -6.20 -1.20 -11.81
C LEU A 76 -7.47 -0.40 -11.50
N THR A 77 -8.36 -0.96 -10.72
CA THR A 77 -9.32 -0.18 -9.94
C THR A 77 -9.10 -0.47 -8.46
N PHE A 78 -8.84 0.57 -7.69
CA PHE A 78 -8.78 0.55 -6.23
C PHE A 78 -10.02 1.25 -5.69
N SER A 79 -10.76 0.63 -4.80
CA SER A 79 -11.97 1.21 -4.21
C SER A 79 -12.04 0.89 -2.72
N VAL A 80 -12.43 1.87 -1.90
CA VAL A 80 -12.61 1.71 -0.45
C VAL A 80 -13.58 2.75 0.07
N TRP A 81 -14.48 2.38 0.96
CA TRP A 81 -15.21 3.33 1.79
C TRP A 81 -14.27 3.87 2.86
N LEU A 82 -14.16 5.19 2.94
CA LEU A 82 -13.25 5.90 3.82
C LEU A 82 -13.98 6.97 4.61
N TYR A 83 -13.76 6.97 5.94
CA TYR A 83 -14.22 8.01 6.85
C TYR A 83 -13.03 8.48 7.66
N SER A 84 -12.55 9.67 7.42
CA SER A 84 -11.41 10.23 8.16
C SER A 84 -11.87 11.06 9.35
N GLU A 85 -11.34 10.76 10.52
CA GLU A 85 -11.58 11.57 11.72
C GLU A 85 -10.90 12.94 11.61
N LYS A 86 -9.73 12.97 11.02
CA LYS A 86 -8.95 14.21 10.80
C LYS A 86 -7.96 14.03 9.65
N PHE A 87 -7.63 15.15 9.01
CA PHE A 87 -6.54 15.23 8.07
C PHE A 87 -5.35 15.97 8.68
N PRO A 88 -4.10 15.67 8.27
CA PRO A 88 -2.94 16.40 8.70
C PRO A 88 -2.97 17.84 8.16
N VAL A 89 -2.76 18.83 9.01
CA VAL A 89 -2.76 20.25 8.65
C VAL A 89 -1.36 20.85 8.77
N GLU A 90 -0.68 20.53 9.86
CA GLU A 90 0.65 21.08 10.15
C GLU A 90 1.74 20.04 9.90
N SER A 91 2.99 20.50 9.70
CA SER A 91 4.13 19.61 9.48
C SER A 91 4.38 18.64 10.65
N ALA A 92 3.96 19.01 11.87
CA ALA A 92 4.00 18.15 13.04
C ALA A 92 3.08 16.94 12.94
N ASP A 93 1.97 17.07 12.21
CA ASP A 93 1.01 15.97 11.99
C ASP A 93 1.60 14.89 11.10
N LYS A 94 2.59 15.22 10.26
CA LYS A 94 3.18 14.36 9.23
C LYS A 94 2.13 13.84 8.24
N ASN A 95 2.60 13.10 7.23
CA ASN A 95 1.71 12.41 6.30
C ASN A 95 1.08 11.19 6.98
N ARG A 96 -0.18 10.89 6.65
CA ARG A 96 -0.95 9.77 7.18
C ARG A 96 -1.27 8.81 6.05
N TYR A 97 -0.77 7.60 6.18
CA TYR A 97 -0.91 6.57 5.15
C TYR A 97 -2.07 5.65 5.50
N PHE A 98 -2.94 5.39 4.54
CA PHE A 98 -4.00 4.40 4.69
C PHE A 98 -3.80 3.16 3.81
N PHE A 99 -2.94 3.26 2.79
CA PHE A 99 -2.53 2.14 1.95
C PHE A 99 -1.12 2.36 1.44
N THR A 100 -0.22 1.38 1.61
CA THR A 100 1.13 1.41 1.05
C THR A 100 1.56 0.02 0.60
N THR A 101 2.39 -0.05 -0.42
CA THR A 101 3.18 -1.24 -0.70
C THR A 101 4.41 -1.31 0.19
N GLN A 102 5.09 -2.45 0.25
CA GLN A 102 6.21 -2.68 1.18
C GLN A 102 7.55 -2.08 0.72
N SER A 103 7.59 -1.40 -0.41
CA SER A 103 8.83 -0.85 -0.95
C SER A 103 8.60 0.45 -1.73
N TRP A 104 9.68 0.96 -2.36
CA TRP A 104 9.64 2.10 -3.27
C TRP A 104 10.22 1.72 -4.64
N GLN A 105 9.95 0.49 -5.08
CA GLN A 105 10.36 0.04 -6.41
C GLN A 105 9.40 0.57 -7.49
N VAL A 106 9.80 0.44 -8.74
CA VAL A 106 8.93 0.81 -9.87
C VAL A 106 7.64 -0.01 -9.81
N GLY A 107 6.50 0.68 -9.91
CA GLY A 107 5.17 0.09 -9.81
C GLY A 107 4.57 0.09 -8.40
N ASP A 108 5.35 0.38 -7.36
CA ASP A 108 4.81 0.48 -6.00
C ASP A 108 3.80 1.62 -5.88
N MET A 109 2.73 1.38 -5.12
CA MET A 109 1.62 2.29 -4.94
C MET A 109 1.48 2.73 -3.48
N HIS A 110 1.33 4.04 -3.26
CA HIS A 110 1.15 4.63 -1.94
C HIS A 110 0.02 5.64 -1.97
N LEU A 111 -0.89 5.53 -0.99
CA LEU A 111 -2.01 6.43 -0.78
C LEU A 111 -1.88 7.07 0.60
N GLN A 112 -1.79 8.39 0.62
CA GLN A 112 -1.56 9.14 1.85
C GLN A 112 -2.26 10.48 1.85
N PHE A 113 -2.70 10.94 3.01
CA PHE A 113 -3.06 12.33 3.23
C PHE A 113 -1.82 13.10 3.66
N VAL A 114 -1.59 14.24 3.03
CA VAL A 114 -0.41 15.08 3.28
C VAL A 114 -0.80 16.33 4.06
N TRP A 115 0.12 16.79 4.91
CA TRP A 115 -0.03 18.06 5.60
C TRP A 115 0.19 19.25 4.65
N GLY A 116 -0.32 20.42 5.01
CA GLY A 116 -0.12 21.69 4.29
C GLY A 116 -1.39 22.29 3.74
N ASP A 117 -1.30 22.98 2.60
CA ASP A 117 -2.36 23.83 2.06
C ASP A 117 -3.60 23.08 1.53
N TYR A 118 -3.54 21.76 1.48
CA TYR A 118 -4.61 20.92 0.89
C TYR A 118 -5.03 19.79 1.83
N PRO A 119 -5.48 20.10 3.07
CA PRO A 119 -5.92 19.06 4.00
C PRO A 119 -7.05 18.26 3.36
N GLY A 120 -7.01 16.94 3.52
CA GLY A 120 -8.01 16.04 2.93
C GLY A 120 -7.77 15.64 1.48
N SER A 121 -6.78 16.20 0.79
CA SER A 121 -6.36 15.67 -0.51
C SER A 121 -5.51 14.43 -0.33
N CYS A 122 -5.90 13.36 -1.00
CA CYS A 122 -5.07 12.15 -1.05
C CYS A 122 -3.97 12.32 -2.10
N GLN A 123 -2.75 12.09 -1.69
CA GLN A 123 -1.61 11.99 -2.58
C GLN A 123 -1.45 10.52 -3.01
N VAL A 124 -1.59 10.30 -4.31
CA VAL A 124 -1.47 9.00 -4.95
C VAL A 124 -0.11 8.93 -5.65
N CYS A 125 0.75 8.04 -5.20
CA CYS A 125 2.03 7.76 -5.84
C CYS A 125 1.98 6.37 -6.48
N ILE A 126 2.33 6.29 -7.75
CA ILE A 126 2.73 5.05 -8.41
C ILE A 126 4.17 5.29 -8.86
N ASN A 127 5.11 4.65 -8.17
CA ASN A 127 6.52 4.93 -8.37
C ASN A 127 6.99 4.51 -9.77
N GLY A 128 7.69 5.40 -10.45
CA GLY A 128 8.15 5.21 -11.83
C GLY A 128 7.26 5.87 -12.88
N ASN A 129 6.06 6.35 -12.52
CA ASN A 129 5.26 7.15 -13.45
C ASN A 129 5.97 8.46 -13.79
N GLY A 130 5.89 8.85 -15.04
CA GLY A 130 6.38 10.12 -15.53
C GLY A 130 5.49 11.29 -15.11
N LYS A 131 5.96 12.51 -15.37
CA LYS A 131 5.27 13.75 -15.05
C LYS A 131 3.96 13.89 -15.80
N ALA A 132 2.89 14.34 -15.16
CA ALA A 132 1.69 14.76 -15.85
C ALA A 132 1.68 16.27 -16.05
N PRO A 133 1.40 16.74 -17.26
CA PRO A 133 1.34 18.17 -17.58
C PRO A 133 0.03 18.85 -17.11
N THR A 134 -1.00 18.08 -16.72
CA THR A 134 -2.34 18.61 -16.42
C THR A 134 -3.02 17.81 -15.31
N GLY A 135 -3.86 18.49 -14.52
CA GLY A 135 -4.75 17.90 -13.53
C GLY A 135 -4.04 17.43 -12.26
N GLY A 136 -4.23 18.17 -11.16
CA GLY A 136 -3.91 17.74 -9.80
C GLY A 136 -2.52 17.18 -9.48
N MET A 137 -1.58 17.26 -10.44
CA MET A 137 -0.26 16.65 -10.28
C MET A 137 0.68 17.55 -9.50
N PHE A 138 1.37 16.95 -8.56
CA PHE A 138 2.40 17.59 -7.76
C PHE A 138 3.74 16.89 -7.96
N GLU A 139 4.79 17.64 -8.22
CA GLU A 139 6.15 17.14 -8.41
C GLU A 139 6.99 17.49 -7.18
N GLU A 140 7.47 16.50 -6.46
CA GLU A 140 8.44 16.66 -5.40
C GLU A 140 9.72 15.94 -5.81
N LYS A 141 10.83 16.67 -5.81
CA LYS A 141 12.23 16.33 -6.19
C LYS A 141 12.53 14.97 -6.86
N SER A 142 11.80 13.91 -6.59
CA SER A 142 12.07 12.55 -7.10
C SER A 142 10.82 11.74 -7.44
N PHE A 143 9.62 12.26 -7.16
CA PHE A 143 8.38 11.52 -7.31
C PHE A 143 7.32 12.38 -7.97
N THR A 144 6.52 11.75 -8.81
CA THR A 144 5.34 12.37 -9.39
C THR A 144 4.12 11.86 -8.66
N TYR A 145 3.32 12.77 -8.12
CA TYR A 145 2.11 12.44 -7.40
C TYR A 145 0.89 12.98 -8.12
N TYR A 146 -0.15 12.16 -8.21
CA TYR A 146 -1.48 12.65 -8.42
C TYR A 146 -2.06 13.08 -7.07
N ARG A 147 -2.74 14.21 -7.01
CA ARG A 147 -3.41 14.72 -5.81
C ARG A 147 -4.89 14.87 -6.09
N THR A 148 -5.71 14.14 -5.33
CA THR A 148 -7.17 14.23 -5.46
C THR A 148 -7.70 15.58 -4.97
N PRO A 149 -8.88 16.02 -5.40
CA PRO A 149 -9.66 17.01 -4.67
C PRO A 149 -9.81 16.64 -3.17
N GLN A 150 -10.09 17.65 -2.36
CA GLN A 150 -10.19 17.47 -0.90
C GLN A 150 -11.43 16.66 -0.52
N LEU A 151 -11.22 15.71 0.38
CA LEU A 151 -12.28 14.98 1.08
C LEU A 151 -12.70 15.75 2.34
N GLU A 152 -13.90 15.49 2.80
CA GLU A 152 -14.42 16.01 4.08
C GLU A 152 -14.07 15.07 5.24
N THR A 153 -13.77 15.62 6.41
CA THR A 153 -13.67 14.82 7.63
C THR A 153 -15.06 14.42 8.13
N LYS A 154 -15.11 13.28 8.82
CA LYS A 154 -16.35 12.77 9.45
C LYS A 154 -17.49 12.59 8.46
N LYS A 155 -17.13 12.11 7.29
CA LYS A 155 -18.06 11.78 6.22
C LYS A 155 -17.55 10.54 5.49
N TRP A 156 -18.42 9.57 5.32
CA TRP A 156 -18.14 8.46 4.45
C TRP A 156 -18.01 8.91 3.00
N THR A 157 -16.99 8.43 2.35
CA THR A 157 -16.80 8.64 0.90
C THR A 157 -16.32 7.33 0.29
N LEU A 158 -16.99 6.86 -0.75
CA LEU A 158 -16.45 5.81 -1.60
C LEU A 158 -15.34 6.41 -2.46
N PHE A 159 -14.10 6.21 -2.01
CA PHE A 159 -12.90 6.64 -2.70
C PHE A 159 -12.52 5.59 -3.75
N THR A 160 -12.55 5.96 -5.03
CA THR A 160 -12.21 5.03 -6.11
C THR A 160 -11.20 5.65 -7.07
N LEU A 161 -10.15 4.89 -7.38
CA LEU A 161 -9.15 5.23 -8.40
C LEU A 161 -9.22 4.20 -9.52
N VAL A 162 -9.21 4.68 -10.77
CA VAL A 162 -9.08 3.85 -11.98
C VAL A 162 -7.80 4.26 -12.69
N TYR A 163 -6.86 3.35 -12.79
CA TYR A 163 -5.55 3.56 -13.42
C TYR A 163 -5.39 2.70 -14.66
N ASP A 164 -4.79 3.26 -15.72
CA ASP A 164 -4.53 2.53 -16.96
C ASP A 164 -3.22 2.99 -17.61
N VAL A 165 -2.31 2.05 -17.74
CA VAL A 165 -1.00 2.24 -18.39
C VAL A 165 -1.14 2.55 -19.88
N ASN A 166 -2.12 1.92 -20.56
CA ASN A 166 -2.27 2.07 -22.00
C ASN A 166 -2.66 3.48 -22.43
N THR A 167 -3.40 4.16 -21.57
CA THR A 167 -3.83 5.55 -21.79
C THR A 167 -3.04 6.57 -20.97
N ASN A 168 -2.13 6.09 -20.12
CA ASN A 168 -1.37 6.89 -19.16
C ASN A 168 -2.27 7.73 -18.23
N THR A 169 -3.44 7.20 -17.83
CA THR A 169 -4.40 7.96 -17.06
C THR A 169 -4.62 7.40 -15.67
N ILE A 170 -4.96 8.30 -14.75
CA ILE A 170 -5.61 7.97 -13.49
C ILE A 170 -6.88 8.80 -13.38
N LYS A 171 -7.99 8.14 -13.02
CA LYS A 171 -9.28 8.78 -12.77
C LYS A 171 -9.62 8.64 -11.31
N TYR A 172 -10.16 9.69 -10.74
CA TYR A 172 -10.70 9.70 -9.39
C TYR A 172 -12.21 9.82 -9.42
N TYR A 173 -12.86 9.00 -8.60
CA TYR A 173 -14.30 9.02 -8.36
C TYR A 173 -14.56 9.16 -6.85
N ALA A 174 -15.57 9.94 -6.50
CA ALA A 174 -16.11 10.04 -5.16
C ALA A 174 -17.59 9.67 -5.20
N ASP A 175 -18.00 8.76 -4.33
CA ASP A 175 -19.39 8.32 -4.17
C ASP A 175 -20.02 7.88 -5.52
N GLY A 176 -19.23 7.15 -6.31
CA GLY A 176 -19.65 6.63 -7.62
C GLY A 176 -19.57 7.63 -8.77
N ASN A 177 -19.29 8.91 -8.50
CA ASN A 177 -19.27 9.96 -9.51
C ASN A 177 -17.84 10.27 -9.95
N HIS A 178 -17.61 10.35 -11.26
CA HIS A 178 -16.32 10.79 -11.80
C HIS A 178 -16.05 12.26 -11.41
N VAL A 179 -14.90 12.51 -10.81
CA VAL A 179 -14.49 13.84 -10.34
C VAL A 179 -13.41 14.43 -11.22
N GLU A 180 -12.34 13.66 -11.48
CA GLU A 180 -11.17 14.16 -12.19
C GLU A 180 -10.46 13.05 -12.99
N THR A 181 -9.78 13.43 -14.05
CA THR A 181 -8.83 12.60 -14.79
C THR A 181 -7.50 13.34 -14.90
N ALA A 182 -6.42 12.68 -14.47
CA ALA A 182 -5.06 13.14 -14.70
C ALA A 182 -4.36 12.23 -15.72
N THR A 183 -3.44 12.80 -16.50
CA THR A 183 -2.68 12.07 -17.51
C THR A 183 -1.20 12.18 -17.20
N TYR A 184 -0.51 11.05 -17.11
CA TYR A 184 0.93 10.96 -16.95
C TYR A 184 1.63 11.08 -18.32
N THR A 185 2.87 11.53 -18.32
CA THR A 185 3.72 11.47 -19.54
C THR A 185 4.15 10.03 -19.84
N GLU A 186 4.23 9.21 -18.81
CA GLU A 186 4.59 7.80 -18.87
C GLU A 186 3.96 7.09 -17.68
N SER A 187 3.50 5.88 -17.87
CA SER A 187 2.91 5.03 -16.82
C SER A 187 3.57 3.66 -16.81
N VAL A 188 3.66 3.09 -15.61
CA VAL A 188 4.23 1.75 -15.39
C VAL A 188 3.19 0.82 -14.78
N PRO A 189 3.26 -0.49 -15.01
CA PRO A 189 2.37 -1.46 -14.37
C PRO A 189 2.48 -1.38 -12.84
N VAL A 190 1.33 -1.50 -12.17
CA VAL A 190 1.31 -1.54 -10.70
C VAL A 190 1.82 -2.89 -10.20
N GLN A 191 2.68 -2.84 -9.18
CA GLN A 191 3.35 -3.99 -8.55
C GLN A 191 3.09 -3.96 -7.05
N ILE A 192 2.20 -4.83 -6.58
CA ILE A 192 1.91 -4.97 -5.15
C ILE A 192 2.32 -6.37 -4.71
N ALA A 193 3.60 -6.54 -4.39
CA ALA A 193 4.12 -7.80 -3.85
C ALA A 193 3.74 -7.98 -2.36
N ALA A 194 3.66 -6.88 -1.64
CA ALA A 194 3.17 -6.84 -0.27
C ALA A 194 2.52 -5.49 0.01
N LEU A 195 1.56 -5.45 0.90
CA LEU A 195 0.83 -4.21 1.25
C LEU A 195 0.70 -4.04 2.77
N CYS A 196 0.53 -2.79 3.16
CA CYS A 196 0.13 -2.37 4.50
C CYS A 196 -1.11 -1.48 4.38
N VAL A 197 -2.14 -1.78 5.13
CA VAL A 197 -3.36 -0.97 5.23
C VAL A 197 -3.45 -0.33 6.60
N GLY A 198 -3.85 0.92 6.66
CA GLY A 198 -3.97 1.72 7.86
C GLY A 198 -2.68 2.42 8.29
N ASN A 199 -1.52 2.08 7.71
CA ASN A 199 -0.24 2.68 8.09
C ASN A 199 0.78 2.68 6.93
N HIS A 200 1.96 3.23 7.20
CA HIS A 200 3.12 3.08 6.34
C HIS A 200 3.81 1.73 6.61
N TYR A 201 4.36 1.09 5.58
CA TYR A 201 5.03 -0.21 5.72
C TYR A 201 6.25 -0.16 6.68
N GLU A 202 6.95 0.97 6.80
CA GLU A 202 7.96 1.20 7.82
C GLU A 202 7.28 1.69 9.11
N ILE A 203 6.73 0.74 9.87
CA ILE A 203 5.96 1.03 11.08
C ILE A 203 6.74 1.91 12.05
N GLY A 204 6.07 2.93 12.58
CA GLY A 204 6.64 3.92 13.50
C GLY A 204 7.40 5.07 12.85
N LYS A 205 7.63 5.05 11.53
CA LYS A 205 8.27 6.15 10.80
C LYS A 205 7.31 7.32 10.56
N TYR A 206 6.08 6.98 10.19
CA TYR A 206 4.99 7.92 9.97
C TYR A 206 3.78 7.49 10.82
N PRO A 207 2.92 8.41 11.19
CA PRO A 207 1.63 8.03 11.78
C PRO A 207 0.75 7.36 10.73
N GLY A 208 -0.03 6.38 11.17
CA GLY A 208 -1.04 5.76 10.33
C GLY A 208 -2.29 6.64 10.18
N PHE A 209 -3.23 6.11 9.45
CA PHE A 209 -4.56 6.68 9.24
C PHE A 209 -5.35 6.70 10.55
N GLU A 210 -6.13 7.76 10.77
CA GLU A 210 -7.09 7.86 11.86
C GLU A 210 -8.50 7.99 11.27
N GLY A 211 -9.29 6.93 11.40
CA GLY A 211 -10.61 6.84 10.80
C GLY A 211 -11.03 5.41 10.51
N TYR A 212 -12.07 5.25 9.72
CA TYR A 212 -12.63 3.95 9.39
C TYR A 212 -12.41 3.63 7.92
N LEU A 213 -12.15 2.37 7.63
CA LEU A 213 -12.15 1.79 6.27
C LEU A 213 -13.15 0.65 6.22
N ASP A 214 -13.84 0.54 5.08
CA ASP A 214 -14.80 -0.50 4.81
C ASP A 214 -14.76 -0.91 3.34
N ASP A 215 -15.04 -2.16 3.05
CA ASP A 215 -15.22 -2.73 1.71
C ASP A 215 -14.08 -2.39 0.74
N LEU A 216 -12.81 -2.63 1.14
CA LEU A 216 -11.64 -2.39 0.30
C LEU A 216 -11.55 -3.43 -0.81
N ARG A 217 -11.53 -2.96 -2.06
CA ARG A 217 -11.48 -3.77 -3.26
C ARG A 217 -10.36 -3.37 -4.19
N ILE A 218 -9.69 -4.36 -4.79
CA ILE A 218 -8.74 -4.16 -5.89
C ILE A 218 -9.14 -5.05 -7.06
N TYR A 219 -9.26 -4.44 -8.22
CA TYR A 219 -9.51 -5.10 -9.50
C TYR A 219 -8.28 -4.98 -10.39
N ASN A 220 -7.95 -6.03 -11.14
CA ASN A 220 -6.88 -6.00 -12.17
C ASN A 220 -7.38 -5.49 -13.52
N ARG A 221 -8.41 -4.67 -13.52
CA ARG A 221 -9.02 -4.05 -14.69
C ARG A 221 -9.58 -2.67 -14.35
N MET A 222 -9.88 -1.90 -15.37
CA MET A 222 -10.72 -0.72 -15.22
C MET A 222 -12.18 -1.14 -15.00
N LEU A 223 -12.81 -0.63 -13.94
CA LEU A 223 -14.26 -0.62 -13.83
C LEU A 223 -14.85 0.49 -14.71
N SER A 224 -16.00 0.24 -15.29
CA SER A 224 -16.80 1.25 -15.96
C SER A 224 -17.47 2.17 -14.93
N ASP A 225 -17.88 3.37 -15.38
CA ASP A 225 -18.61 4.33 -14.55
C ASP A 225 -19.88 3.71 -13.92
N LEU A 226 -20.57 2.84 -14.66
CA LEU A 226 -21.75 2.12 -14.15
C LEU A 226 -21.42 1.10 -13.08
N GLU A 227 -20.27 0.42 -13.17
CA GLU A 227 -19.80 -0.51 -12.14
C GLU A 227 -19.36 0.24 -10.87
N ILE A 228 -18.69 1.38 -11.02
CA ILE A 228 -18.29 2.23 -9.90
C ILE A 228 -19.53 2.82 -9.21
N MET A 229 -20.51 3.27 -9.97
CA MET A 229 -21.79 3.72 -9.42
C MET A 229 -22.52 2.58 -8.69
N ALA A 230 -22.46 1.35 -9.20
CA ALA A 230 -23.05 0.19 -8.54
C ALA A 230 -22.33 -0.13 -7.21
N LEU A 231 -21.02 0.05 -7.12
CA LEU A 231 -20.28 -0.07 -5.83
C LEU A 231 -20.78 0.98 -4.82
N ALA A 232 -20.97 2.22 -5.24
CA ALA A 232 -21.48 3.27 -4.36
C ALA A 232 -22.91 2.96 -3.87
N GLN A 233 -23.75 2.38 -4.71
CA GLN A 233 -25.12 2.01 -4.36
C GLN A 233 -25.22 0.79 -3.43
N MET A 234 -24.16 0.01 -3.25
CA MET A 234 -24.09 -1.07 -2.27
C MET A 234 -23.99 -0.53 -0.83
N GLY A 235 -23.41 0.66 -0.67
CA GLY A 235 -23.17 1.25 0.64
C GLY A 235 -24.27 2.20 1.09
N ASN A 236 -24.34 2.40 2.40
CA ASN A 236 -25.12 3.44 3.05
C ASN A 236 -24.19 4.47 3.69
N ASP A 237 -23.96 5.58 3.02
CA ASP A 237 -23.04 6.66 3.43
C ASP A 237 -23.57 7.47 4.64
N THR A 238 -24.82 7.25 5.06
CA THR A 238 -25.44 7.92 6.21
C THR A 238 -25.21 7.19 7.53
N VAL A 239 -24.53 6.05 7.52
CA VAL A 239 -24.18 5.31 8.73
C VAL A 239 -23.16 6.11 9.53
N GLU A 240 -23.52 6.48 10.77
CA GLU A 240 -22.56 7.10 11.68
C GLU A 240 -21.75 6.01 12.39
N PRO A 241 -20.42 6.06 12.31
CA PRO A 241 -19.59 5.11 13.04
C PRO A 241 -19.77 5.28 14.54
N VAL A 242 -20.01 4.17 15.21
CA VAL A 242 -20.07 4.11 16.67
C VAL A 242 -18.80 3.45 17.14
N ALA A 243 -17.89 4.20 17.76
CA ALA A 243 -16.71 3.66 18.40
C ALA A 243 -17.15 2.74 19.56
N THR A 244 -17.44 1.51 19.28
CA THR A 244 -17.61 0.47 20.29
C THR A 244 -16.21 0.04 20.71
N GLU A 245 -15.77 0.50 21.89
CA GLU A 245 -14.66 -0.18 22.55
C GLU A 245 -15.03 -1.66 22.61
N GLN A 246 -14.34 -2.49 21.81
CA GLN A 246 -14.31 -3.90 22.14
C GLN A 246 -13.55 -4.00 23.47
N LYS A 247 -14.31 -4.06 24.55
CA LYS A 247 -13.76 -4.58 25.80
C LYS A 247 -13.14 -5.92 25.45
N ASP A 248 -11.82 -6.01 25.68
CA ASP A 248 -11.18 -7.29 25.78
C ASP A 248 -12.16 -8.20 26.50
N VAL A 249 -12.54 -9.30 25.86
CA VAL A 249 -13.25 -10.35 26.55
C VAL A 249 -12.25 -10.81 27.59
N GLU A 250 -12.35 -10.21 28.77
CA GLU A 250 -11.67 -10.65 29.96
C GLU A 250 -12.04 -12.12 30.05
N THR A 251 -11.10 -12.96 29.63
CA THR A 251 -11.21 -14.40 29.87
C THR A 251 -11.28 -14.51 31.36
N THR A 252 -12.49 -14.53 31.90
CA THR A 252 -12.75 -15.03 33.24
C THR A 252 -12.30 -16.46 33.20
N ALA A 253 -10.99 -16.66 33.37
CA ALA A 253 -10.43 -17.89 33.83
C ALA A 253 -11.16 -18.16 35.16
N ALA A 254 -12.18 -19.02 35.11
CA ALA A 254 -12.76 -19.55 36.28
C ALA A 254 -11.58 -20.14 37.06
N GLU A 255 -11.23 -19.47 38.18
CA GLU A 255 -10.33 -20.01 39.17
C GLU A 255 -10.94 -21.33 39.68
N THR A 256 -10.64 -22.40 38.99
CA THR A 256 -10.72 -23.73 39.55
C THR A 256 -9.56 -23.84 40.54
N LYS A 257 -9.90 -23.50 41.80
CA LYS A 257 -9.05 -23.78 42.97
C LYS A 257 -8.51 -25.19 42.84
N PRO A 258 -7.17 -25.41 42.78
CA PRO A 258 -6.62 -26.76 42.76
C PRO A 258 -6.97 -27.46 44.05
N ALA A 259 -7.60 -28.63 43.95
CA ALA A 259 -7.77 -29.51 45.07
C ALA A 259 -6.38 -29.96 45.55
N GLU A 260 -6.06 -29.68 46.82
CA GLU A 260 -4.87 -30.18 47.49
C GLU A 260 -4.92 -31.72 47.49
N THR A 261 -4.18 -32.33 46.60
CA THR A 261 -3.81 -33.75 46.70
C THR A 261 -2.44 -33.86 47.36
N LYS A 262 -2.47 -34.37 48.57
CA LYS A 262 -1.31 -34.74 49.40
C LYS A 262 -0.37 -35.68 48.60
N PRO A 263 0.95 -35.38 48.52
CA PRO A 263 1.86 -36.29 47.81
C PRO A 263 2.05 -37.56 48.57
N GLU A 264 1.83 -38.67 47.92
CA GLU A 264 2.24 -39.99 48.37
C GLU A 264 3.71 -40.20 47.96
N GLU A 265 4.56 -40.44 48.96
CA GLU A 265 5.98 -40.74 48.80
C GLU A 265 6.17 -42.03 47.98
N THR A 266 6.63 -41.94 46.76
CA THR A 266 7.15 -43.08 46.01
C THR A 266 8.66 -42.99 45.93
N LYS A 267 9.28 -44.00 46.55
CA LYS A 267 10.70 -44.22 46.71
C LYS A 267 11.40 -44.32 45.34
N LEU A 268 12.36 -43.44 45.11
CA LEU A 268 13.23 -43.47 43.93
C LEU A 268 14.13 -44.68 43.94
N ALA A 269 14.15 -45.42 42.84
CA ALA A 269 15.20 -46.36 42.49
C ALA A 269 16.24 -45.63 41.64
N GLU A 270 17.46 -45.59 42.15
CA GLU A 270 18.62 -45.04 41.43
C GLU A 270 18.95 -45.90 40.20
N THR A 271 18.92 -45.33 39.02
CA THR A 271 19.57 -45.91 37.84
C THR A 271 20.66 -44.93 37.34
N LYS A 272 21.89 -45.47 37.43
CA LYS A 272 23.15 -44.84 37.02
C LYS A 272 23.17 -44.56 35.53
N PRO A 273 23.57 -43.35 35.05
CA PRO A 273 23.72 -43.07 33.63
C PRO A 273 24.96 -43.76 33.06
N ALA A 274 24.80 -44.38 31.89
CA ALA A 274 25.91 -44.87 31.09
C ALA A 274 26.51 -43.72 30.27
N GLU A 275 27.80 -43.50 30.41
CA GLU A 275 28.60 -42.61 29.60
C GLU A 275 28.70 -43.14 28.18
N THR A 276 28.22 -42.37 27.20
CA THR A 276 28.51 -42.57 25.78
C THR A 276 29.42 -41.44 25.30
N LYS A 277 30.65 -41.83 24.98
CA LYS A 277 31.74 -41.02 24.43
C LYS A 277 31.38 -40.57 23.00
N PRO A 278 31.52 -39.29 22.61
CA PRO A 278 31.33 -38.87 21.25
C PRO A 278 32.50 -39.31 20.35
N ALA A 279 32.19 -39.87 19.19
CA ALA A 279 33.17 -40.17 18.16
C ALA A 279 33.47 -38.87 17.35
N GLU A 280 34.74 -38.55 17.32
CA GLU A 280 35.29 -37.49 16.46
C GLU A 280 35.23 -37.95 14.98
N THR A 281 34.47 -37.23 14.16
CA THR A 281 34.57 -37.33 12.69
C THR A 281 35.32 -36.13 12.16
N LYS A 282 36.50 -36.41 11.63
CA LYS A 282 37.42 -35.48 10.98
C LYS A 282 36.87 -35.07 9.60
N PRO A 283 36.83 -33.76 9.23
CA PRO A 283 36.41 -33.33 7.89
C PRO A 283 37.46 -33.70 6.85
N ALA A 284 37.00 -34.27 5.73
CA ALA A 284 37.85 -34.49 4.58
C ALA A 284 37.96 -33.23 3.74
N GLU A 285 39.18 -32.80 3.54
CA GLU A 285 39.60 -31.74 2.60
C GLU A 285 39.37 -32.19 1.17
N SER A 286 38.49 -31.52 0.41
CA SER A 286 38.41 -31.69 -1.04
C SER A 286 38.97 -30.45 -1.75
N LYS A 287 40.05 -30.69 -2.44
CA LYS A 287 40.81 -29.80 -3.29
C LYS A 287 40.00 -29.44 -4.57
N PRO A 288 39.98 -28.19 -5.03
CA PRO A 288 39.30 -27.83 -6.27
C PRO A 288 40.15 -28.29 -7.46
N ALA A 289 39.46 -28.85 -8.45
CA ALA A 289 40.05 -29.17 -9.76
C ALA A 289 40.01 -27.92 -10.65
N GLU A 290 41.16 -27.55 -11.20
CA GLU A 290 41.32 -26.63 -12.29
C GLU A 290 40.68 -27.23 -13.54
N THR A 291 39.83 -26.46 -14.20
CA THR A 291 39.44 -26.74 -15.60
C THR A 291 39.80 -25.56 -16.48
N ASP A 292 40.59 -25.90 -17.47
CA ASP A 292 41.16 -25.07 -18.53
C ASP A 292 40.12 -24.27 -19.33
N ALA A 293 40.45 -23.04 -19.63
CA ALA A 293 39.77 -22.18 -20.59
C ALA A 293 40.20 -22.52 -22.01
N PRO A 294 39.31 -22.55 -22.98
CA PRO A 294 39.71 -22.49 -24.37
C PRO A 294 39.78 -21.04 -24.85
N THR A 295 40.96 -20.68 -25.28
CA THR A 295 41.31 -19.51 -26.08
C THR A 295 40.60 -19.57 -27.43
N THR A 296 39.84 -18.56 -27.79
CA THR A 296 39.42 -18.35 -29.17
C THR A 296 39.79 -16.94 -29.61
N THR A 297 40.66 -16.95 -30.58
CA THR A 297 41.25 -15.87 -31.35
C THR A 297 40.24 -14.98 -32.05
N ALA A 298 40.48 -13.67 -31.96
CA ALA A 298 39.88 -12.66 -32.83
C ALA A 298 40.51 -12.67 -34.23
N PRO A 299 39.78 -12.24 -35.24
CA PRO A 299 40.39 -11.67 -36.46
C PRO A 299 40.20 -10.16 -36.51
N ALA A 300 41.27 -9.55 -36.97
CA ALA A 300 41.50 -8.13 -37.11
C ALA A 300 40.76 -7.49 -38.29
N ALA A 301 40.46 -6.22 -38.08
CA ALA A 301 40.44 -5.07 -38.97
C ALA A 301 40.18 -5.24 -40.47
N ASP A 302 39.27 -4.46 -41.01
CA ASP A 302 39.63 -3.67 -42.18
C ASP A 302 38.97 -2.31 -42.23
N THR A 303 39.79 -1.33 -42.51
CA THR A 303 39.54 0.09 -42.64
C THR A 303 38.93 0.40 -43.99
N LYS A 304 37.89 1.31 -44.04
CA LYS A 304 37.79 2.24 -45.16
C LYS A 304 37.16 3.58 -44.76
N LYS A 305 37.94 4.61 -45.11
CA LYS A 305 37.67 6.05 -45.08
C LYS A 305 36.44 6.42 -45.91
N GLY A 306 35.70 7.40 -45.45
CA GLY A 306 34.76 8.18 -46.25
C GLY A 306 34.54 9.57 -45.65
N CYS A 307 35.15 10.53 -46.32
CA CYS A 307 35.20 11.97 -46.03
C CYS A 307 33.86 12.64 -46.38
N GLY A 308 33.50 13.71 -45.67
CA GLY A 308 32.40 14.61 -46.09
C GLY A 308 32.01 15.63 -45.00
N SER A 309 32.62 16.67 -45.01
CA SER A 309 32.57 18.11 -44.70
C SER A 309 31.23 18.77 -44.46
N SER A 310 31.28 19.68 -43.50
CA SER A 310 30.69 21.05 -43.45
C SER A 310 29.23 21.15 -43.07
N VAL A 311 28.74 22.12 -42.31
CA VAL A 311 29.10 23.53 -42.02
C VAL A 311 28.35 23.99 -40.76
N ALA A 312 28.99 24.80 -39.98
CA ALA A 312 28.43 25.56 -38.85
C ALA A 312 27.46 26.62 -39.30
N VAL A 313 26.39 26.86 -38.53
CA VAL A 313 25.77 28.19 -38.46
C VAL A 313 25.46 28.53 -37.02
N MET A 314 26.18 29.52 -36.54
CA MET A 314 25.93 30.31 -35.35
C MET A 314 24.65 31.11 -35.51
N GLY A 315 23.84 31.19 -34.49
CA GLY A 315 22.74 32.12 -34.38
C GLY A 315 22.48 32.52 -32.93
N CYS A 316 23.23 33.49 -32.43
CA CYS A 316 22.91 34.18 -31.20
C CYS A 316 21.67 35.05 -31.43
N ILE A 317 20.63 34.90 -30.62
CA ILE A 317 19.64 35.96 -30.41
C ILE A 317 19.48 36.14 -28.88
N ALA A 318 20.00 37.27 -28.42
CA ALA A 318 19.72 37.86 -27.13
C ALA A 318 18.36 38.60 -27.24
N ALA A 319 17.48 38.40 -26.28
CA ALA A 319 16.33 39.28 -26.05
C ALA A 319 16.06 39.37 -24.54
N LEU A 320 16.54 40.43 -23.98
CA LEU A 320 15.92 41.48 -23.17
C LEU A 320 14.77 41.08 -22.23
N ILE A 321 15.07 41.16 -20.95
CA ILE A 321 14.16 41.26 -19.83
C ILE A 321 13.57 42.68 -19.77
N PRO A 322 12.30 42.85 -19.40
CA PRO A 322 11.89 44.05 -18.68
C PRO A 322 11.53 43.72 -17.21
N ALA A 323 12.24 44.35 -16.32
CA ALA A 323 11.86 44.57 -14.96
C ALA A 323 10.77 45.62 -14.86
N ALA A 324 9.75 45.40 -14.08
CA ALA A 324 8.90 46.38 -13.41
C ALA A 324 7.84 45.59 -12.60
N PHE A 325 7.50 45.85 -11.44
CA PHE A 325 7.29 46.97 -10.58
C PHE A 325 6.87 46.41 -9.22
N CYS A 326 7.64 46.75 -8.24
CA CYS A 326 7.29 46.56 -6.82
C CYS A 326 6.26 47.62 -6.44
N LEU A 327 5.08 47.25 -5.98
CA LEU A 327 4.14 48.17 -5.32
C LEU A 327 3.80 47.65 -3.94
N LYS A 328 4.50 48.20 -2.93
CA LYS A 328 4.10 48.23 -1.54
C LYS A 328 2.72 48.84 -1.41
N ARG A 329 1.77 48.19 -0.76
CA ARG A 329 0.60 48.83 -0.16
C ARG A 329 0.66 48.70 1.33
N LYS A 330 0.72 49.85 1.98
CA LYS A 330 0.65 50.10 3.42
C LYS A 330 -0.75 49.81 3.95
N LYS A 331 -0.75 49.45 5.23
CA LYS A 331 -1.87 49.35 6.18
C LYS A 331 -2.80 50.61 6.18
N HIS A 332 -4.08 50.30 6.29
CA HIS A 332 -4.95 50.97 7.28
C HIS A 332 -5.92 49.93 7.78
#